data_884dab752e0b50646389f36d3661273d
#
_entry.id   884dab752e0b50646389f36d3661273d
#
_cell.length_a   1.000
_cell.length_b   1.000
_cell.length_c   1.000
_cell.angle_alpha   90.00
_cell.angle_beta   90.00
_cell.angle_gamma   90.00
#
_symmetry.space_group_name_H-M   'P 1'
#
loop_
_entity.id
_entity.type
_entity.pdbx_description
1 polymer ?
#
loop_
_entity_poly.entity_id
_entity_poly.type
_entity_poly.pdbx_seq_one_letter_code
_entity_poly.pdbx_strand_id
1 'polypeptide(L)'
;MLSSYIGYSVQRLSGRTGTWRTDGALLATCGSDRRNTLGVIHLEYKNELCSTHSSPGEQALASHLKLMIESPFVMRRSVCPALIIVIAGPHMGVSAAVHARGPCVDPVVPLLPLLVLKQDLAMMSAVARALKAIKVCVSGLIAHYEQLPGAELIEAEEDQLLFPYPRRFCCGDAMVPFAYVEQIQDKLVFKARVTEPLAGFAMDQEIIVKFTKAYCHEAHQVCYSFHESAPRLYASQQLFNGWLMLVMEAVHGVDFGRRLPADPISERLQQVVNVLHSRGLVHGDLRSNNIRVAGDRVCLLDFDWSGPAGVQRYPPFMNHQDIVWPEGASDGEVILPQHDIEWLKRLGVVST
;
A
#
# COMPACT_ATOMS: atom_id res chain seq x y z
N MET A 1 23.82 -3.54 -23.22
CA MET A 1 23.28 -2.19 -23.00
C MET A 1 22.76 -2.01 -21.57
N LEU A 2 21.78 -2.81 -21.06
CA LEU A 2 21.27 -2.65 -19.69
C LEU A 2 22.37 -2.78 -18.63
N SER A 3 23.20 -3.83 -18.72
CA SER A 3 24.33 -4.07 -17.80
C SER A 3 25.31 -2.88 -17.73
N SER A 4 25.65 -2.29 -18.89
CA SER A 4 26.55 -1.13 -18.92
C SER A 4 25.92 0.10 -18.26
N TYR A 5 24.59 0.26 -18.38
CA TYR A 5 23.88 1.40 -17.80
C TYR A 5 23.71 1.30 -16.30
N ILE A 6 23.30 0.13 -15.81
CA ILE A 6 23.11 -0.09 -14.36
C ILE A 6 24.42 -0.25 -13.60
N GLY A 7 25.52 -0.61 -14.29
CA GLY A 7 26.84 -0.84 -13.68
C GLY A 7 27.01 -2.23 -13.10
N TYR A 8 26.11 -3.18 -13.38
CA TYR A 8 26.13 -4.55 -12.89
C TYR A 8 25.96 -5.55 -14.03
N SER A 9 26.51 -6.74 -13.88
CA SER A 9 26.44 -7.80 -14.89
C SER A 9 25.12 -8.57 -14.80
N VAL A 10 24.29 -8.47 -15.81
CA VAL A 10 23.10 -9.31 -15.99
C VAL A 10 23.52 -10.56 -16.78
N GLN A 11 23.26 -11.73 -16.24
CA GLN A 11 23.72 -13.01 -16.77
C GLN A 11 22.51 -13.94 -17.03
N ARG A 12 22.66 -14.84 -18.01
CA ARG A 12 21.73 -15.95 -18.17
C ARG A 12 21.96 -16.94 -17.04
N LEU A 13 20.86 -17.37 -16.42
CA LEU A 13 20.90 -18.38 -15.38
C LEU A 13 20.13 -19.61 -15.81
N SER A 14 20.55 -20.76 -15.27
CA SER A 14 19.80 -22.01 -15.34
C SER A 14 19.70 -22.60 -13.94
N GLY A 15 18.57 -23.27 -13.64
CA GLY A 15 18.41 -23.98 -12.38
C GLY A 15 19.46 -25.08 -12.17
N ARG A 16 19.68 -25.47 -10.94
CA ARG A 16 20.65 -26.55 -10.57
C ARG A 16 20.41 -27.85 -11.32
N THR A 17 19.15 -28.15 -11.65
CA THR A 17 18.74 -29.32 -12.41
C THR A 17 18.71 -29.09 -13.92
N GLY A 18 19.01 -27.89 -14.42
CA GLY A 18 18.92 -27.52 -15.83
C GLY A 18 17.48 -27.44 -16.38
N THR A 19 16.48 -27.57 -15.53
CA THR A 19 15.06 -27.62 -15.93
C THR A 19 14.46 -26.26 -16.29
N TRP A 20 15.14 -25.16 -15.98
CA TRP A 20 14.71 -23.82 -16.32
C TRP A 20 15.88 -22.91 -16.65
N ARG A 21 15.62 -21.87 -17.43
CA ARG A 21 16.59 -20.85 -17.83
C ARG A 21 15.93 -19.48 -17.83
N THR A 22 16.71 -18.42 -17.57
CA THR A 22 16.29 -17.03 -17.76
C THR A 22 17.02 -16.43 -18.94
N ASP A 23 16.41 -15.43 -19.57
CA ASP A 23 17.13 -14.63 -20.57
C ASP A 23 18.15 -13.70 -19.91
N GLY A 24 17.88 -13.26 -18.68
CA GLY A 24 18.83 -12.51 -17.88
C GLY A 24 18.42 -12.43 -16.42
N ALA A 25 19.41 -12.46 -15.53
CA ALA A 25 19.22 -12.13 -14.13
C ALA A 25 20.44 -11.42 -13.56
N LEU A 26 20.21 -10.57 -12.57
CA LEU A 26 21.25 -10.02 -11.72
C LEU A 26 21.07 -10.60 -10.33
N LEU A 27 22.09 -11.23 -9.80
CA LEU A 27 22.08 -11.81 -8.46
C LEU A 27 22.75 -10.88 -7.45
N ALA A 28 22.18 -10.80 -6.26
CA ALA A 28 22.82 -10.26 -5.08
C ALA A 28 23.24 -11.39 -4.14
N THR A 29 24.34 -11.21 -3.44
CA THR A 29 24.77 -12.07 -2.34
C THR A 29 23.95 -11.70 -1.10
N CYS A 30 23.46 -12.70 -0.39
CA CYS A 30 22.62 -12.50 0.79
C CYS A 30 23.43 -12.73 2.06
N GLY A 31 23.63 -11.65 2.82
CA GLY A 31 24.49 -11.69 4.01
C GLY A 31 25.97 -11.98 3.69
N SER A 32 26.68 -12.57 4.63
CA SER A 32 28.11 -12.87 4.50
C SER A 32 28.43 -14.13 3.71
N ASP A 33 27.46 -15.02 3.47
CA ASP A 33 27.67 -16.30 2.76
C ASP A 33 27.39 -16.14 1.26
N ARG A 34 28.46 -16.15 0.47
CA ARG A 34 28.39 -16.03 -1.00
C ARG A 34 27.60 -17.16 -1.70
N ARG A 35 27.28 -18.25 -0.99
CA ARG A 35 26.44 -19.33 -1.54
C ARG A 35 24.97 -18.97 -1.54
N ASN A 36 24.57 -18.03 -0.68
CA ASN A 36 23.20 -17.53 -0.61
C ASN A 36 23.05 -16.35 -1.57
N THR A 37 22.43 -16.58 -2.70
CA THR A 37 22.18 -15.54 -3.72
C THR A 37 20.72 -15.52 -4.12
N LEU A 38 20.20 -14.34 -4.41
CA LEU A 38 18.86 -14.18 -4.98
C LEU A 38 18.87 -13.15 -6.12
N GLY A 39 17.92 -13.31 -7.06
CA GLY A 39 17.76 -12.39 -8.17
C GLY A 39 17.18 -11.05 -7.73
N VAL A 40 17.88 -9.96 -7.99
CA VAL A 40 17.37 -8.58 -7.84
C VAL A 40 16.73 -8.07 -9.12
N ILE A 41 17.14 -8.61 -10.28
CA ILE A 41 16.50 -8.43 -11.58
C ILE A 41 16.24 -9.78 -12.20
N HIS A 42 15.06 -9.95 -12.78
CA HIS A 42 14.74 -11.01 -13.73
C HIS A 42 14.32 -10.38 -15.04
N LEU A 43 14.97 -10.75 -16.10
CA LEU A 43 14.82 -10.19 -17.43
C LEU A 43 14.32 -11.26 -18.40
N GLU A 44 13.29 -10.92 -19.17
CA GLU A 44 12.79 -11.76 -20.24
C GLU A 44 12.74 -10.97 -21.54
N TYR A 45 13.28 -11.54 -22.61
CA TYR A 45 13.27 -10.98 -23.95
C TYR A 45 12.29 -11.72 -24.84
N LYS A 46 11.48 -10.96 -25.56
CA LYS A 46 10.64 -11.48 -26.67
C LYS A 46 10.83 -10.58 -27.88
N ASN A 47 10.79 -11.19 -29.06
CA ASN A 47 10.89 -10.43 -30.31
C ASN A 47 9.68 -9.52 -30.51
N GLU A 48 8.49 -9.98 -30.08
CA GLU A 48 7.23 -9.27 -30.21
C GLU A 48 6.32 -9.55 -29.01
N LEU A 49 5.39 -8.65 -28.74
CA LEU A 49 4.30 -8.89 -27.79
C LEU A 49 3.41 -10.03 -28.32
N CYS A 50 2.98 -10.92 -27.44
CA CYS A 50 2.11 -12.05 -27.76
C CYS A 50 2.71 -13.09 -28.72
N SER A 51 4.02 -13.12 -28.92
CA SER A 51 4.69 -14.10 -29.80
C SER A 51 4.76 -15.53 -29.25
N THR A 52 4.37 -15.73 -27.99
CA THR A 52 4.37 -17.05 -27.31
C THR A 52 3.08 -17.24 -26.52
N HIS A 53 2.78 -18.52 -26.18
CA HIS A 53 1.62 -18.89 -25.36
C HIS A 53 1.69 -18.43 -23.90
N SER A 54 2.83 -17.95 -23.41
CA SER A 54 3.03 -17.46 -22.06
C SER A 54 3.47 -16.01 -22.04
N SER A 55 2.97 -15.25 -21.07
CA SER A 55 3.38 -13.87 -20.84
C SER A 55 4.87 -13.81 -20.45
N PRO A 56 5.66 -12.90 -21.06
CA PRO A 56 7.07 -12.73 -20.65
C PRO A 56 7.23 -12.38 -19.17
N GLY A 57 6.30 -11.59 -18.61
CA GLY A 57 6.29 -11.25 -17.18
C GLY A 57 6.10 -12.48 -16.30
N GLU A 58 5.19 -13.40 -16.68
CA GLU A 58 4.96 -14.65 -15.96
C GLU A 58 6.19 -15.57 -16.01
N GLN A 59 6.89 -15.63 -17.14
CA GLN A 59 8.12 -16.41 -17.26
C GLN A 59 9.23 -15.87 -16.37
N ALA A 60 9.42 -14.56 -16.34
CA ALA A 60 10.40 -13.90 -15.46
C ALA A 60 10.04 -14.08 -13.99
N LEU A 61 8.73 -13.96 -13.63
CA LEU A 61 8.25 -14.25 -12.28
C LEU A 61 8.48 -15.70 -11.89
N ALA A 62 8.16 -16.66 -12.76
CA ALA A 62 8.42 -18.08 -12.49
C ALA A 62 9.90 -18.36 -12.24
N SER A 63 10.79 -17.66 -12.94
CA SER A 63 12.24 -17.75 -12.71
C SER A 63 12.64 -17.18 -11.33
N HIS A 64 12.02 -16.08 -10.91
CA HIS A 64 12.22 -15.52 -9.57
C HIS A 64 11.77 -16.50 -8.49
N LEU A 65 10.55 -17.04 -8.59
CA LEU A 65 10.01 -18.01 -7.63
C LEU A 65 10.87 -19.27 -7.51
N LYS A 66 11.41 -19.78 -8.62
CA LYS A 66 12.31 -20.95 -8.62
C LYS A 66 13.61 -20.66 -7.88
N LEU A 67 14.21 -19.48 -8.09
CA LEU A 67 15.41 -19.08 -7.34
C LEU A 67 15.12 -18.93 -5.84
N MET A 68 13.95 -18.43 -5.48
CA MET A 68 13.54 -18.33 -4.08
C MET A 68 13.45 -19.70 -3.42
N ILE A 69 12.81 -20.68 -4.08
CA ILE A 69 12.69 -22.06 -3.58
C ILE A 69 14.08 -22.69 -3.40
N GLU A 70 15.03 -22.38 -4.30
CA GLU A 70 16.41 -22.82 -4.19
C GLU A 70 17.22 -22.09 -3.10
N SER A 71 16.66 -21.02 -2.50
CA SER A 71 17.30 -20.16 -1.50
C SER A 71 16.46 -20.00 -0.22
N PRO A 72 16.13 -21.09 0.51
CA PRO A 72 15.26 -21.04 1.69
C PRO A 72 15.80 -20.14 2.81
N PHE A 73 17.11 -19.95 2.89
CA PHE A 73 17.76 -19.02 3.81
C PHE A 73 17.24 -17.58 3.62
N VAL A 74 17.11 -17.15 2.37
CA VAL A 74 16.67 -15.77 2.05
C VAL A 74 15.17 -15.62 2.28
N MET A 75 14.36 -16.61 1.92
CA MET A 75 12.91 -16.61 2.11
C MET A 75 12.49 -16.40 3.57
N ARG A 76 13.28 -16.93 4.51
CA ARG A 76 13.01 -16.76 5.95
C ARG A 76 13.42 -15.39 6.51
N ARG A 77 14.08 -14.54 5.73
CA ARG A 77 14.69 -13.28 6.18
C ARG A 77 14.28 -12.06 5.38
N SER A 78 13.57 -12.28 4.28
CA SER A 78 13.16 -11.22 3.38
C SER A 78 11.90 -11.60 2.62
N VAL A 79 11.09 -10.62 2.27
CA VAL A 79 10.01 -10.77 1.28
C VAL A 79 10.53 -10.89 -0.15
N CYS A 80 11.81 -11.14 -0.30
CA CYS A 80 12.48 -11.39 -1.59
C CYS A 80 12.14 -10.36 -2.68
N PRO A 81 12.32 -9.04 -2.45
CA PRO A 81 11.97 -8.04 -3.44
C PRO A 81 12.84 -8.14 -4.68
N ALA A 82 12.22 -8.04 -5.87
CA ALA A 82 12.92 -8.07 -7.15
C ALA A 82 12.24 -7.16 -8.18
N LEU A 83 12.98 -6.82 -9.24
CA LEU A 83 12.45 -6.20 -10.45
C LEU A 83 12.29 -7.25 -11.55
N ILE A 84 11.08 -7.33 -12.10
CA ILE A 84 10.77 -8.10 -13.30
C ILE A 84 10.81 -7.13 -14.47
N ILE A 85 11.77 -7.29 -15.37
CA ILE A 85 11.93 -6.46 -16.56
C ILE A 85 11.56 -7.27 -17.78
N VAL A 86 10.62 -6.77 -18.54
CA VAL A 86 10.19 -7.35 -19.81
C VAL A 86 10.64 -6.44 -20.95
N ILE A 87 11.30 -7.02 -21.94
CA ILE A 87 11.60 -6.35 -23.21
C ILE A 87 10.93 -7.14 -24.32
N ALA A 88 9.94 -6.54 -24.97
CA ALA A 88 9.20 -7.16 -26.06
C ALA A 88 9.29 -6.27 -27.32
N GLY A 89 10.07 -6.71 -28.29
CA GLY A 89 10.43 -5.87 -29.44
C GLY A 89 11.04 -4.54 -28.99
N PRO A 90 10.50 -3.40 -29.44
CA PRO A 90 11.01 -2.07 -29.06
C PRO A 90 10.42 -1.54 -27.75
N HIS A 91 9.77 -2.35 -26.92
CA HIS A 91 9.11 -1.91 -25.69
C HIS A 91 9.75 -2.51 -24.45
N MET A 92 9.75 -1.76 -23.36
CA MET A 92 10.21 -2.18 -22.04
C MET A 92 9.13 -1.90 -21.00
N GLY A 93 8.83 -2.90 -20.17
CA GLY A 93 8.00 -2.78 -18.97
C GLY A 93 8.74 -3.25 -17.74
N VAL A 94 8.36 -2.74 -16.57
CA VAL A 94 8.94 -3.15 -15.29
C VAL A 94 7.85 -3.38 -14.27
N SER A 95 7.92 -4.52 -13.59
CA SER A 95 7.10 -4.82 -12.42
C SER A 95 7.99 -5.00 -11.19
N ALA A 96 7.48 -4.65 -10.04
CA ALA A 96 8.06 -5.02 -8.76
C ALA A 96 7.46 -6.35 -8.30
N ALA A 97 8.28 -7.26 -7.81
CA ALA A 97 7.86 -8.54 -7.26
C ALA A 97 8.30 -8.65 -5.80
N VAL A 98 7.43 -9.20 -4.96
CA VAL A 98 7.73 -9.59 -3.58
C VAL A 98 7.03 -10.91 -3.27
N HIS A 99 7.50 -11.62 -2.26
CA HIS A 99 6.82 -12.79 -1.71
C HIS A 99 6.43 -12.49 -0.25
N ALA A 100 5.14 -12.26 -0.05
CA ALA A 100 4.57 -12.08 1.29
C ALA A 100 3.82 -13.36 1.70
N ARG A 101 2.49 -13.38 1.72
CA ARG A 101 1.68 -14.61 1.87
C ARG A 101 1.57 -15.43 0.58
N GLY A 102 2.26 -14.99 -0.47
CA GLY A 102 2.31 -15.54 -1.81
C GLY A 102 3.03 -14.56 -2.74
N PRO A 103 3.23 -14.93 -4.01
CA PRO A 103 3.84 -14.04 -4.99
C PRO A 103 2.93 -12.85 -5.27
N CYS A 104 3.45 -11.63 -5.02
CA CYS A 104 2.79 -10.37 -5.35
C CYS A 104 3.61 -9.66 -6.42
N VAL A 105 2.96 -9.20 -7.49
CA VAL A 105 3.62 -8.51 -8.59
C VAL A 105 2.80 -7.30 -8.98
N ASP A 106 3.43 -6.12 -8.94
CA ASP A 106 2.82 -4.86 -9.34
C ASP A 106 3.56 -4.22 -10.52
N PRO A 107 2.87 -3.84 -11.59
CA PRO A 107 3.46 -3.06 -12.67
C PRO A 107 3.81 -1.65 -12.18
N VAL A 108 5.10 -1.31 -12.19
CA VAL A 108 5.61 0.00 -11.74
C VAL A 108 6.00 0.92 -12.90
N VAL A 109 6.33 0.33 -14.05
CA VAL A 109 6.53 1.04 -15.30
C VAL A 109 5.72 0.33 -16.39
N PRO A 110 4.75 1.00 -17.02
CA PRO A 110 4.02 0.43 -18.15
C PRO A 110 4.97 0.14 -19.33
N LEU A 111 4.48 -0.59 -20.32
CA LEU A 111 5.25 -0.81 -21.55
C LEU A 111 5.56 0.54 -22.23
N LEU A 112 6.81 0.97 -22.13
CA LEU A 112 7.32 2.19 -22.76
C LEU A 112 8.09 1.83 -24.04
N PRO A 113 7.92 2.59 -25.15
CA PRO A 113 8.71 2.39 -26.35
C PRO A 113 10.17 2.84 -26.09
N LEU A 114 11.12 1.98 -26.43
CA LEU A 114 12.57 2.31 -26.39
C LEU A 114 13.02 3.05 -27.65
N LEU A 115 12.27 2.90 -28.74
CA LEU A 115 12.47 3.69 -29.97
C LEU A 115 11.51 4.88 -29.93
N VAL A 116 12.04 6.02 -29.58
CA VAL A 116 11.29 7.26 -29.40
C VAL A 116 11.66 8.27 -30.46
N LEU A 117 10.67 8.96 -31.04
CA LEU A 117 10.93 10.06 -31.98
C LEU A 117 11.65 11.19 -31.24
N LYS A 118 12.64 11.78 -31.91
CA LYS A 118 13.46 12.87 -31.33
C LYS A 118 12.64 14.08 -30.88
N GLN A 119 11.46 14.28 -31.47
CA GLN A 119 10.54 15.36 -31.12
C GLN A 119 9.68 15.07 -29.89
N ASP A 120 9.53 13.79 -29.48
CA ASP A 120 8.74 13.41 -28.32
C ASP A 120 9.59 13.47 -27.04
N LEU A 121 9.81 14.69 -26.57
CA LEU A 121 10.60 14.95 -25.37
C LEU A 121 9.93 14.39 -24.10
N ALA A 122 8.61 14.29 -24.06
CA ALA A 122 7.87 13.75 -22.94
C ALA A 122 8.16 12.24 -22.79
N MET A 123 8.05 11.48 -23.89
CA MET A 123 8.35 10.05 -23.89
C MET A 123 9.83 9.77 -23.64
N MET A 124 10.74 10.54 -24.25
CA MET A 124 12.17 10.44 -23.96
C MET A 124 12.47 10.64 -22.48
N SER A 125 11.84 11.65 -21.86
CA SER A 125 11.96 11.92 -20.43
C SER A 125 11.38 10.78 -19.57
N ALA A 126 10.25 10.17 -19.97
CA ALA A 126 9.65 9.03 -19.28
C ALA A 126 10.58 7.81 -19.29
N VAL A 127 11.13 7.47 -20.45
CA VAL A 127 12.10 6.36 -20.59
C VAL A 127 13.37 6.63 -19.76
N ALA A 128 13.90 7.85 -19.80
CA ALA A 128 15.09 8.23 -19.04
C ALA A 128 14.84 8.12 -17.52
N ARG A 129 13.68 8.58 -17.05
CA ARG A 129 13.29 8.44 -15.62
C ARG A 129 13.15 6.97 -15.23
N ALA A 130 12.50 6.14 -16.05
CA ALA A 130 12.36 4.70 -15.79
C ALA A 130 13.72 4.02 -15.66
N LEU A 131 14.64 4.26 -16.61
CA LEU A 131 15.99 3.70 -16.56
C LEU A 131 16.77 4.18 -15.31
N LYS A 132 16.68 5.47 -14.96
CA LYS A 132 17.29 6.00 -13.74
C LYS A 132 16.71 5.35 -12.49
N ALA A 133 15.39 5.16 -12.42
CA ALA A 133 14.73 4.51 -11.30
C ALA A 133 15.19 3.05 -11.17
N ILE A 134 15.27 2.28 -12.26
CA ILE A 134 15.81 0.92 -12.25
C ILE A 134 17.22 0.89 -11.62
N LYS A 135 18.12 1.79 -12.06
CA LYS A 135 19.48 1.87 -11.53
C LYS A 135 19.50 2.10 -10.01
N VAL A 136 18.69 3.04 -9.52
CA VAL A 136 18.59 3.36 -8.08
C VAL A 136 18.02 2.17 -7.31
N CYS A 137 16.92 1.58 -7.80
CA CYS A 137 16.30 0.41 -7.17
C CYS A 137 17.26 -0.78 -7.08
N VAL A 138 18.01 -1.06 -8.14
CA VAL A 138 19.00 -2.14 -8.15
C VAL A 138 20.04 -1.97 -7.05
N SER A 139 20.60 -0.77 -6.91
CA SER A 139 21.58 -0.50 -5.86
C SER A 139 20.96 -0.69 -4.46
N GLY A 140 19.70 -0.25 -4.26
CA GLY A 140 19.00 -0.44 -3.00
C GLY A 140 18.70 -1.91 -2.71
N LEU A 141 18.29 -2.69 -3.72
CA LEU A 141 18.02 -4.12 -3.57
C LEU A 141 19.28 -4.92 -3.25
N ILE A 142 20.40 -4.60 -3.90
CA ILE A 142 21.69 -5.23 -3.58
C ILE A 142 22.06 -4.94 -2.13
N ALA A 143 22.02 -3.68 -1.70
CA ALA A 143 22.32 -3.29 -0.32
C ALA A 143 21.37 -4.00 0.68
N HIS A 144 20.08 -4.12 0.35
CA HIS A 144 19.12 -4.87 1.18
C HIS A 144 19.56 -6.32 1.38
N TYR A 145 19.92 -7.03 0.32
CA TYR A 145 20.33 -8.42 0.42
C TYR A 145 21.67 -8.61 1.12
N GLU A 146 22.63 -7.73 0.89
CA GLU A 146 23.95 -7.76 1.55
C GLU A 146 23.83 -7.53 3.07
N GLN A 147 22.84 -6.77 3.51
CA GLN A 147 22.58 -6.45 4.92
C GLN A 147 21.71 -7.48 5.64
N LEU A 148 21.24 -8.53 4.96
CA LEU A 148 20.46 -9.57 5.62
C LEU A 148 21.26 -10.24 6.74
N PRO A 149 20.65 -10.50 7.92
CA PRO A 149 21.33 -11.14 9.04
C PRO A 149 21.93 -12.48 8.65
N GLY A 150 23.11 -12.78 9.16
CA GLY A 150 23.76 -14.08 8.99
C GLY A 150 22.99 -15.23 9.66
N ALA A 151 23.46 -16.47 9.44
CA ALA A 151 22.79 -17.68 9.91
C ALA A 151 22.66 -17.79 11.46
N GLU A 152 23.44 -17.02 12.21
CA GLU A 152 23.49 -17.07 13.68
C GLU A 152 22.45 -16.19 14.37
N LEU A 153 21.75 -15.30 13.65
CA LEU A 153 20.72 -14.45 14.21
C LEU A 153 19.33 -15.06 13.98
N ILE A 154 18.60 -15.15 15.07
CA ILE A 154 17.21 -15.61 15.27
C ILE A 154 16.37 -15.46 14.00
N GLU A 155 15.69 -16.53 13.59
CA GLU A 155 14.63 -16.49 12.60
C GLU A 155 13.70 -15.33 12.94
N ALA A 156 13.61 -14.33 12.05
CA ALA A 156 12.57 -13.32 12.17
C ALA A 156 11.25 -14.09 12.20
N GLU A 157 10.41 -13.87 13.19
CA GLU A 157 9.09 -14.46 13.22
C GLU A 157 8.44 -14.17 11.87
N GLU A 158 7.91 -15.19 11.21
CA GLU A 158 7.39 -15.11 9.84
C GLU A 158 6.45 -13.91 9.68
N ASP A 159 5.69 -13.58 10.73
CA ASP A 159 4.79 -12.44 10.78
C ASP A 159 5.48 -11.08 10.62
N GLN A 160 6.74 -10.93 11.04
CA GLN A 160 7.44 -9.65 10.92
C GLN A 160 7.82 -9.30 9.47
N LEU A 161 7.98 -10.29 8.60
CA LEU A 161 8.26 -10.08 7.18
C LEU A 161 7.03 -9.60 6.41
N LEU A 162 5.83 -9.84 6.95
CA LEU A 162 4.56 -9.50 6.31
C LEU A 162 4.11 -8.06 6.58
N PHE A 163 4.75 -7.37 7.53
CA PHE A 163 4.39 -6.01 7.89
C PHE A 163 5.10 -4.97 7.01
N PRO A 164 4.50 -3.77 6.85
CA PRO A 164 5.10 -2.67 6.12
C PRO A 164 6.46 -2.24 6.70
N TYR A 165 7.27 -1.61 5.87
CA TYR A 165 8.64 -1.20 6.20
C TYR A 165 8.76 -0.14 7.32
N PRO A 166 7.89 0.92 7.39
CA PRO A 166 8.03 1.93 8.42
C PRO A 166 7.82 1.36 9.82
N ARG A 167 8.74 1.67 10.73
CA ARG A 167 8.72 1.28 12.15
C ARG A 167 8.81 2.49 13.07
N ARG A 168 8.75 3.70 12.52
CA ARG A 168 8.80 4.96 13.23
C ARG A 168 7.90 5.97 12.56
N PHE A 169 7.37 6.92 13.34
CA PHE A 169 6.62 8.06 12.81
C PHE A 169 7.10 9.37 13.46
N CYS A 170 6.98 10.48 12.72
CA CYS A 170 7.29 11.80 13.23
C CYS A 170 6.12 12.32 14.08
N CYS A 171 6.41 12.74 15.33
CA CYS A 171 5.49 13.50 16.17
C CYS A 171 6.23 14.75 16.66
N GLY A 172 5.94 15.91 16.08
CA GLY A 172 6.79 17.08 16.21
C GLY A 172 8.20 16.79 15.70
N ASP A 173 9.22 17.08 16.52
CA ASP A 173 10.63 16.81 16.19
C ASP A 173 11.09 15.40 16.58
N ALA A 174 10.22 14.58 17.18
CA ALA A 174 10.57 13.26 17.67
C ALA A 174 10.18 12.15 16.67
N MET A 175 11.05 11.15 16.55
CA MET A 175 10.82 9.91 15.79
C MET A 175 10.39 8.79 16.72
N VAL A 176 9.08 8.61 16.90
CA VAL A 176 8.50 7.63 17.83
C VAL A 176 8.56 6.23 17.19
N PRO A 177 9.26 5.26 17.82
CA PRO A 177 9.35 3.91 17.33
C PRO A 177 8.12 3.10 17.72
N PHE A 178 7.72 2.16 16.84
CA PHE A 178 6.59 1.25 17.07
C PHE A 178 6.84 -0.12 16.45
N ALA A 179 6.11 -1.13 16.95
CA ALA A 179 6.04 -2.46 16.37
C ALA A 179 4.61 -2.77 15.92
N TYR A 180 4.46 -3.41 14.77
CA TYR A 180 3.17 -3.93 14.32
C TYR A 180 2.77 -5.13 15.17
N VAL A 181 1.47 -5.25 15.43
CA VAL A 181 0.87 -6.36 16.18
C VAL A 181 0.06 -7.25 15.24
N GLU A 182 -0.84 -6.66 14.44
CA GLU A 182 -1.71 -7.38 13.51
C GLU A 182 -2.17 -6.50 12.35
N GLN A 183 -2.52 -7.12 11.24
CA GLN A 183 -3.20 -6.47 10.12
C GLN A 183 -4.72 -6.58 10.31
N ILE A 184 -5.44 -5.49 10.12
CA ILE A 184 -6.88 -5.45 10.29
C ILE A 184 -7.58 -5.80 8.96
N GLN A 185 -8.29 -6.93 8.93
CA GLN A 185 -9.18 -7.35 7.83
C GLN A 185 -8.53 -7.31 6.43
N ASP A 186 -7.31 -7.76 6.27
CA ASP A 186 -6.56 -7.73 4.99
C ASP A 186 -6.48 -6.34 4.31
N LYS A 187 -6.80 -5.28 5.06
CA LYS A 187 -6.63 -3.89 4.63
C LYS A 187 -5.21 -3.41 4.94
N LEU A 188 -4.81 -2.31 4.32
CA LEU A 188 -3.55 -1.62 4.67
C LEU A 188 -3.71 -0.79 5.97
N VAL A 189 -4.32 -1.40 6.97
CA VAL A 189 -4.56 -0.86 8.31
C VAL A 189 -4.02 -1.85 9.33
N PHE A 190 -3.18 -1.37 10.22
CA PHE A 190 -2.45 -2.20 11.16
C PHE A 190 -2.63 -1.70 12.59
N LYS A 191 -2.84 -2.61 13.52
CA LYS A 191 -2.65 -2.33 14.93
C LYS A 191 -1.16 -2.40 15.24
N ALA A 192 -0.66 -1.42 15.98
CA ALA A 192 0.73 -1.35 16.39
C ALA A 192 0.85 -0.88 17.83
N ARG A 193 2.03 -1.04 18.43
CA ARG A 193 2.36 -0.55 19.77
C ARG A 193 3.62 0.26 19.76
N VAL A 194 3.61 1.34 20.52
CA VAL A 194 4.81 2.15 20.76
C VAL A 194 5.82 1.34 21.57
N THR A 195 7.06 1.28 21.12
CA THR A 195 8.12 0.46 21.74
C THR A 195 9.01 1.23 22.71
N GLU A 196 8.95 2.56 22.70
CA GLU A 196 9.70 3.42 23.61
C GLU A 196 8.84 4.62 24.04
N PRO A 197 8.82 5.00 25.33
CA PRO A 197 8.07 6.17 25.77
C PRO A 197 8.75 7.44 25.25
N LEU A 198 8.10 8.15 24.33
CA LEU A 198 8.65 9.32 23.65
C LEU A 198 7.53 10.26 23.17
N ALA A 199 7.77 11.57 23.23
CA ALA A 199 6.85 12.60 22.71
C ALA A 199 5.41 12.51 23.27
N GLY A 200 5.26 12.10 24.52
CA GLY A 200 3.96 11.96 25.20
C GLY A 200 3.26 10.61 24.98
N PHE A 201 3.88 9.71 24.24
CA PHE A 201 3.41 8.31 24.11
C PHE A 201 3.97 7.47 25.26
N ALA A 202 3.11 6.58 25.78
CA ALA A 202 3.53 5.58 26.76
C ALA A 202 4.10 4.33 26.07
N MET A 203 4.92 3.58 26.80
CA MET A 203 5.32 2.23 26.40
C MET A 203 4.07 1.36 26.20
N ASP A 204 4.06 0.53 25.16
CA ASP A 204 2.96 -0.36 24.78
C ASP A 204 1.65 0.36 24.43
N GLN A 205 1.66 1.68 24.29
CA GLN A 205 0.46 2.41 23.82
C GLN A 205 0.03 1.91 22.45
N GLU A 206 -1.23 1.49 22.35
CA GLU A 206 -1.80 1.04 21.08
C GLU A 206 -2.07 2.23 20.15
N ILE A 207 -1.72 2.03 18.88
CA ILE A 207 -1.93 2.97 17.79
C ILE A 207 -2.43 2.21 16.56
N ILE A 208 -3.11 2.93 15.68
CA ILE A 208 -3.47 2.44 14.34
C ILE A 208 -2.56 3.09 13.31
N VAL A 209 -1.96 2.27 12.46
CA VAL A 209 -1.15 2.72 11.31
C VAL A 209 -1.89 2.34 10.03
N LYS A 210 -2.27 3.35 9.25
CA LYS A 210 -2.99 3.17 7.99
C LYS A 210 -2.14 3.68 6.82
N PHE A 211 -2.12 2.92 5.72
CA PHE A 211 -1.51 3.34 4.47
C PHE A 211 -2.59 3.58 3.43
N THR A 212 -2.56 4.76 2.80
CA THR A 212 -3.53 5.15 1.77
C THR A 212 -2.90 6.08 0.74
N LYS A 213 -3.54 6.24 -0.43
CA LYS A 213 -3.14 7.22 -1.46
C LYS A 213 -4.03 8.47 -1.48
N ALA A 214 -5.15 8.42 -0.78
CA ALA A 214 -6.09 9.53 -0.70
C ALA A 214 -6.58 9.68 0.74
N TYR A 215 -6.61 10.90 1.26
CA TYR A 215 -7.10 11.19 2.60
C TYR A 215 -7.48 12.65 2.77
N CYS A 216 -8.67 12.89 3.30
CA CYS A 216 -9.12 14.25 3.58
C CYS A 216 -8.82 14.65 5.02
N HIS A 217 -7.68 15.30 5.24
CA HIS A 217 -7.28 15.82 6.56
C HIS A 217 -8.27 16.84 7.11
N GLU A 218 -8.86 17.68 6.25
CA GLU A 218 -9.82 18.70 6.65
C GLU A 218 -11.09 18.08 7.21
N ALA A 219 -11.68 17.10 6.52
CA ALA A 219 -12.86 16.39 7.00
C ALA A 219 -12.58 15.66 8.33
N HIS A 220 -11.42 14.99 8.44
CA HIS A 220 -11.00 14.36 9.68
C HIS A 220 -10.90 15.39 10.83
N GLN A 221 -10.23 16.52 10.60
CA GLN A 221 -10.03 17.55 11.62
C GLN A 221 -11.36 18.20 12.05
N VAL A 222 -12.27 18.42 11.13
CA VAL A 222 -13.63 18.94 11.44
C VAL A 222 -14.36 17.96 12.38
N CYS A 223 -14.35 16.67 12.05
CA CYS A 223 -14.96 15.64 12.88
C CYS A 223 -14.27 15.51 14.25
N TYR A 224 -12.93 15.51 14.28
CA TYR A 224 -12.18 15.44 15.54
C TYR A 224 -12.47 16.65 16.45
N SER A 225 -12.54 17.86 15.89
CA SER A 225 -12.84 19.07 16.65
C SER A 225 -14.26 19.10 17.20
N PHE A 226 -15.17 18.31 16.64
CA PHE A 226 -16.54 18.16 17.11
C PHE A 226 -16.65 16.93 18.02
N HIS A 227 -16.50 17.15 19.33
CA HIS A 227 -16.60 16.13 20.37
C HIS A 227 -15.73 14.88 20.13
N GLU A 228 -14.53 15.08 19.56
CA GLU A 228 -13.61 14.00 19.21
C GLU A 228 -14.28 12.91 18.33
N SER A 229 -15.17 13.33 17.41
CA SER A 229 -15.91 12.42 16.54
C SER A 229 -15.07 11.85 15.38
N ALA A 230 -13.77 11.81 15.54
CA ALA A 230 -12.79 11.03 14.74
C ALA A 230 -11.65 10.60 15.67
N PRO A 231 -10.83 9.61 15.32
CA PRO A 231 -9.64 9.26 16.08
C PRO A 231 -8.66 10.44 16.12
N ARG A 232 -7.92 10.60 17.21
CA ARG A 232 -6.83 11.58 17.22
C ARG A 232 -5.78 11.19 16.18
N LEU A 233 -5.47 12.09 15.25
CA LEU A 233 -4.41 11.90 14.26
C LEU A 233 -3.07 12.35 14.88
N TYR A 234 -2.16 11.41 15.11
CA TYR A 234 -0.85 11.68 15.69
C TYR A 234 0.18 12.10 14.64
N ALA A 235 0.12 11.47 13.46
CA ALA A 235 1.02 11.77 12.35
C ALA A 235 0.38 11.49 10.99
N SER A 236 0.80 12.26 10.00
CA SER A 236 0.54 12.02 8.59
C SER A 236 1.84 12.24 7.82
N GLN A 237 2.41 11.17 7.27
CA GLN A 237 3.69 11.19 6.57
C GLN A 237 3.53 10.81 5.12
N GLN A 238 4.06 11.66 4.24
CA GLN A 238 4.19 11.35 2.82
C GLN A 238 5.26 10.28 2.62
N LEU A 239 4.90 9.20 1.95
CA LEU A 239 5.80 8.14 1.52
C LEU A 239 6.03 8.24 0.00
N PHE A 240 6.80 7.28 -0.55
CA PHE A 240 7.03 7.19 -1.98
C PHE A 240 5.73 6.94 -2.77
N ASN A 241 5.71 7.39 -4.03
CA ASN A 241 4.62 7.15 -5.00
C ASN A 241 3.23 7.61 -4.53
N GLY A 242 3.16 8.69 -3.75
CA GLY A 242 1.90 9.27 -3.30
C GLY A 242 1.23 8.52 -2.14
N TRP A 243 1.87 7.54 -1.57
CA TRP A 243 1.37 6.90 -0.35
C TRP A 243 1.50 7.83 0.85
N LEU A 244 0.52 7.75 1.73
CA LEU A 244 0.49 8.37 3.06
C LEU A 244 0.55 7.27 4.11
N MET A 245 1.35 7.47 5.14
CA MET A 245 1.27 6.73 6.38
C MET A 245 0.59 7.61 7.42
N LEU A 246 -0.57 7.18 7.87
CA LEU A 246 -1.35 7.84 8.92
C LEU A 246 -1.19 7.07 10.21
N VAL A 247 -0.87 7.76 11.29
CA VAL A 247 -0.79 7.17 12.63
C VAL A 247 -1.82 7.84 13.52
N MET A 248 -2.71 7.05 14.08
CA MET A 248 -3.86 7.55 14.82
C MET A 248 -4.18 6.75 16.07
N GLU A 249 -5.04 7.30 16.89
CA GLU A 249 -5.59 6.67 18.08
C GLU A 249 -6.25 5.33 17.76
N ALA A 250 -6.00 4.32 18.59
CA ALA A 250 -6.75 3.08 18.59
C ALA A 250 -8.07 3.28 19.36
N VAL A 251 -9.15 3.55 18.64
CA VAL A 251 -10.47 3.72 19.26
C VAL A 251 -11.05 2.38 19.65
N HIS A 252 -11.08 2.09 20.95
CA HIS A 252 -11.69 0.87 21.49
C HIS A 252 -13.21 1.04 21.58
N GLY A 253 -13.94 0.24 20.83
CA GLY A 253 -15.40 0.30 20.79
C GLY A 253 -15.98 -0.77 19.86
N VAL A 254 -17.25 -0.64 19.56
CA VAL A 254 -17.98 -1.54 18.65
C VAL A 254 -18.39 -0.80 17.39
N ASP A 255 -18.56 -1.52 16.29
CA ASP A 255 -19.10 -0.95 15.08
C ASP A 255 -20.55 -0.46 15.32
N PHE A 256 -20.92 0.60 14.62
CA PHE A 256 -22.25 1.18 14.75
C PHE A 256 -23.31 0.18 14.25
N GLY A 257 -24.08 -0.38 15.16
CA GLY A 257 -25.24 -1.20 14.82
C GLY A 257 -26.47 -0.34 14.51
N ARG A 258 -27.50 -0.96 13.90
CA ARG A 258 -28.77 -0.29 13.63
C ARG A 258 -29.39 0.19 14.96
N ARG A 259 -29.78 1.46 15.03
CA ARG A 259 -30.32 2.10 16.21
C ARG A 259 -31.63 2.84 15.93
N LEU A 260 -32.33 3.24 17.01
CA LEU A 260 -33.52 4.07 16.89
C LEU A 260 -33.13 5.53 16.66
N PRO A 261 -33.88 6.30 15.85
CA PRO A 261 -33.58 7.71 15.55
C PRO A 261 -33.41 8.61 16.78
N ALA A 262 -34.15 8.35 17.84
CA ALA A 262 -34.09 9.10 19.10
C ALA A 262 -33.00 8.61 20.09
N ASP A 263 -32.14 7.68 19.69
CA ASP A 263 -31.00 7.23 20.50
C ASP A 263 -29.93 8.33 20.53
N PRO A 264 -29.38 8.71 21.70
CA PRO A 264 -28.36 9.77 21.82
C PRO A 264 -27.14 9.57 20.94
N ILE A 265 -26.78 8.33 20.66
CA ILE A 265 -25.68 7.97 19.76
C ILE A 265 -26.06 8.31 18.31
N SER A 266 -27.30 8.01 17.91
CA SER A 266 -27.83 8.36 16.58
C SER A 266 -27.90 9.88 16.39
N GLU A 267 -28.38 10.61 17.41
CA GLU A 267 -28.40 12.08 17.38
C GLU A 267 -27.00 12.68 17.23
N ARG A 268 -26.02 12.14 17.95
CA ARG A 268 -24.62 12.58 17.84
C ARG A 268 -24.02 12.29 16.47
N LEU A 269 -24.30 11.11 15.91
CA LEU A 269 -23.87 10.77 14.54
C LEU A 269 -24.47 11.74 13.52
N GLN A 270 -25.74 12.04 13.63
CA GLN A 270 -26.40 13.04 12.76
C GLN A 270 -25.76 14.43 12.90
N GLN A 271 -25.45 14.85 14.14
CA GLN A 271 -24.84 16.15 14.41
C GLN A 271 -23.44 16.25 13.77
N VAL A 272 -22.57 15.24 13.91
CA VAL A 272 -21.24 15.29 13.31
C VAL A 272 -21.31 15.34 11.78
N VAL A 273 -22.23 14.59 11.16
CA VAL A 273 -22.43 14.65 9.70
C VAL A 273 -22.95 16.03 9.27
N ASN A 274 -23.89 16.63 10.02
CA ASN A 274 -24.37 17.98 9.76
C ASN A 274 -23.25 19.03 9.88
N VAL A 275 -22.35 18.89 10.86
CA VAL A 275 -21.19 19.78 11.00
C VAL A 275 -20.26 19.63 9.80
N LEU A 276 -20.00 18.42 9.33
CA LEU A 276 -19.20 18.15 8.14
C LEU A 276 -19.83 18.82 6.91
N HIS A 277 -21.12 18.61 6.67
CA HIS A 277 -21.87 19.21 5.56
C HIS A 277 -21.92 20.74 5.64
N SER A 278 -22.04 21.33 6.85
CA SER A 278 -22.02 22.79 7.03
C SER A 278 -20.70 23.45 6.61
N ARG A 279 -19.62 22.66 6.53
CA ARG A 279 -18.30 23.07 6.03
C ARG A 279 -18.13 22.79 4.53
N GLY A 280 -19.18 22.34 3.85
CA GLY A 280 -19.13 21.96 2.44
C GLY A 280 -18.35 20.67 2.17
N LEU A 281 -18.20 19.82 3.19
CA LEU A 281 -17.48 18.55 3.10
C LEU A 281 -18.45 17.38 3.17
N VAL A 282 -18.06 16.24 2.59
CA VAL A 282 -18.78 14.96 2.65
C VAL A 282 -17.86 13.86 3.17
N HIS A 283 -18.43 12.82 3.77
CA HIS A 283 -17.67 11.62 4.17
C HIS A 283 -17.52 10.63 3.02
N GLY A 284 -18.61 10.34 2.32
CA GLY A 284 -18.66 9.49 1.12
C GLY A 284 -18.76 7.98 1.39
N ASP A 285 -18.42 7.49 2.59
CA ASP A 285 -18.50 6.07 2.95
C ASP A 285 -18.96 5.86 4.41
N LEU A 286 -20.16 6.36 4.75
CA LEU A 286 -20.73 6.26 6.10
C LEU A 286 -21.38 4.91 6.40
N ARG A 287 -20.69 3.80 6.10
CA ARG A 287 -21.14 2.45 6.47
C ARG A 287 -20.86 2.15 7.94
N SER A 288 -21.61 1.21 8.52
CA SER A 288 -21.51 0.84 9.95
C SER A 288 -20.08 0.50 10.40
N ASN A 289 -19.30 -0.15 9.55
CA ASN A 289 -17.90 -0.51 9.83
C ASN A 289 -16.92 0.68 9.83
N ASN A 290 -17.35 1.82 9.29
CA ASN A 290 -16.60 3.08 9.32
C ASN A 290 -17.10 4.03 10.43
N ILE A 291 -17.94 3.53 11.33
CA ILE A 291 -18.45 4.27 12.49
C ILE A 291 -18.20 3.45 13.74
N ARG A 292 -17.41 3.98 14.66
CA ARG A 292 -17.08 3.32 15.93
C ARG A 292 -17.79 3.99 17.10
N VAL A 293 -18.38 3.19 17.98
CA VAL A 293 -19.01 3.66 19.20
C VAL A 293 -18.20 3.21 20.41
N ALA A 294 -17.70 4.17 21.19
CA ALA A 294 -16.88 3.95 22.38
C ALA A 294 -17.53 4.69 23.58
N GLY A 295 -18.37 3.97 24.33
CA GLY A 295 -19.24 4.57 25.34
C GLY A 295 -20.27 5.48 24.68
N ASP A 296 -20.25 6.77 24.99
CA ASP A 296 -21.08 7.81 24.38
C ASP A 296 -20.40 8.55 23.22
N ARG A 297 -19.14 8.25 22.92
CA ARG A 297 -18.38 8.81 21.82
C ARG A 297 -18.70 8.10 20.51
N VAL A 298 -19.02 8.87 19.47
CA VAL A 298 -19.17 8.38 18.09
C VAL A 298 -17.99 8.85 17.28
N CYS A 299 -17.25 7.93 16.69
CA CYS A 299 -16.10 8.23 15.85
C CYS A 299 -16.32 7.79 14.41
N LEU A 300 -16.21 8.71 13.47
CA LEU A 300 -16.11 8.44 12.04
C LEU A 300 -14.69 7.99 11.72
N LEU A 301 -14.58 6.95 10.93
CA LEU A 301 -13.33 6.35 10.46
C LEU A 301 -13.28 6.42 8.94
N ASP A 302 -12.08 6.31 8.38
CA ASP A 302 -11.89 6.12 6.94
C ASP A 302 -12.28 7.32 6.07
N PHE A 303 -11.49 8.40 6.16
CA PHE A 303 -11.68 9.64 5.39
C PHE A 303 -11.04 9.61 3.99
N ASP A 304 -10.84 8.43 3.41
CA ASP A 304 -10.17 8.27 2.11
C ASP A 304 -11.02 8.82 0.95
N TRP A 305 -12.34 8.75 1.08
CA TRP A 305 -13.28 9.25 0.07
C TRP A 305 -13.87 10.61 0.45
N SER A 306 -13.52 11.12 1.62
CA SER A 306 -14.02 12.42 2.08
C SER A 306 -13.42 13.57 1.28
N GLY A 307 -14.14 14.68 1.21
CA GLY A 307 -13.66 15.86 0.51
C GLY A 307 -14.74 16.90 0.28
N PRO A 308 -14.48 17.94 -0.56
CA PRO A 308 -15.46 18.96 -0.88
C PRO A 308 -16.68 18.39 -1.62
N ALA A 309 -17.86 18.69 -1.13
CA ALA A 309 -19.14 18.25 -1.69
C ALA A 309 -19.28 18.68 -3.17
N GLY A 310 -19.70 17.75 -4.04
CA GLY A 310 -19.87 18.02 -5.46
C GLY A 310 -18.55 18.18 -6.26
N VAL A 311 -17.39 18.00 -5.60
CA VAL A 311 -16.06 18.02 -6.23
C VAL A 311 -15.38 16.68 -6.05
N GLN A 312 -15.37 16.16 -4.81
CA GLN A 312 -14.83 14.85 -4.51
C GLN A 312 -15.57 13.76 -5.27
N ARG A 313 -14.87 12.73 -5.72
CA ARG A 313 -15.42 11.65 -6.54
C ARG A 313 -15.21 10.29 -5.90
N TYR A 314 -16.15 9.38 -6.14
CA TYR A 314 -15.97 7.98 -5.82
C TYR A 314 -14.79 7.38 -6.59
N PRO A 315 -14.06 6.41 -6.02
CA PRO A 315 -13.01 5.72 -6.74
C PRO A 315 -13.59 4.86 -7.88
N PRO A 316 -12.77 4.49 -8.87
CA PRO A 316 -13.15 3.45 -9.81
C PRO A 316 -13.18 2.08 -9.11
N PHE A 317 -13.99 1.17 -9.62
CA PHE A 317 -14.11 -0.21 -9.13
C PHE A 317 -14.65 -0.34 -7.70
N MET A 318 -15.73 0.39 -7.39
CA MET A 318 -16.48 0.23 -6.15
C MET A 318 -17.07 -1.20 -6.08
N ASN A 319 -17.21 -1.73 -4.86
CA ASN A 319 -17.84 -3.03 -4.67
C ASN A 319 -19.37 -2.93 -4.80
N HIS A 320 -19.89 -3.16 -5.99
CA HIS A 320 -21.32 -3.19 -6.28
C HIS A 320 -21.94 -4.58 -6.11
N GLN A 321 -21.15 -5.62 -5.83
CA GLN A 321 -21.63 -6.97 -5.62
C GLN A 321 -22.21 -7.16 -4.21
N ASP A 322 -21.49 -6.68 -3.20
CA ASP A 322 -21.83 -6.91 -1.79
C ASP A 322 -22.44 -5.65 -1.13
N ILE A 323 -22.33 -4.49 -1.77
CA ILE A 323 -22.75 -3.21 -1.19
C ILE A 323 -23.76 -2.53 -2.12
N VAL A 324 -24.94 -2.30 -1.56
CA VAL A 324 -25.95 -1.44 -2.20
C VAL A 324 -25.62 0.01 -1.87
N TRP A 325 -25.10 0.75 -2.84
CA TRP A 325 -24.73 2.14 -2.65
C TRP A 325 -25.97 3.09 -2.68
N PRO A 326 -25.88 4.30 -2.11
CA PRO A 326 -26.91 5.34 -2.29
C PRO A 326 -27.20 5.63 -3.76
N GLU A 327 -28.40 6.14 -4.05
CA GLU A 327 -28.74 6.54 -5.41
C GLU A 327 -27.78 7.62 -5.93
N GLY A 328 -27.23 7.43 -7.12
CA GLY A 328 -26.22 8.31 -7.74
C GLY A 328 -24.78 8.05 -7.26
N ALA A 329 -24.56 7.18 -6.25
CA ALA A 329 -23.22 6.81 -5.83
C ALA A 329 -22.68 5.66 -6.69
N SER A 330 -21.82 5.97 -7.66
CA SER A 330 -21.18 5.01 -8.55
C SER A 330 -19.78 5.46 -8.95
N ASP A 331 -19.05 4.56 -9.61
CA ASP A 331 -17.66 4.72 -10.01
C ASP A 331 -17.41 6.06 -10.73
N GLY A 332 -16.54 6.88 -10.16
CA GLY A 332 -16.15 8.17 -10.72
C GLY A 332 -17.17 9.31 -10.58
N GLU A 333 -18.38 9.03 -10.08
CA GLU A 333 -19.40 10.07 -9.84
C GLU A 333 -19.04 10.98 -8.65
N VAL A 334 -19.58 12.17 -8.64
CA VAL A 334 -19.35 13.14 -7.57
C VAL A 334 -20.02 12.71 -6.27
N ILE A 335 -19.38 12.94 -5.16
CA ILE A 335 -19.94 12.66 -3.84
C ILE A 335 -20.74 13.86 -3.36
N LEU A 336 -22.00 13.60 -3.00
CA LEU A 336 -22.95 14.61 -2.57
C LEU A 336 -23.39 14.39 -1.11
N PRO A 337 -23.78 15.44 -0.38
CA PRO A 337 -24.31 15.31 0.99
C PRO A 337 -25.50 14.32 1.10
N GLN A 338 -26.30 14.20 0.05
CA GLN A 338 -27.43 13.29 -0.01
C GLN A 338 -27.00 11.82 0.13
N HIS A 339 -25.79 11.45 -0.33
CA HIS A 339 -25.27 10.09 -0.19
C HIS A 339 -24.99 9.77 1.29
N ASP A 340 -24.42 10.71 2.04
CA ASP A 340 -24.20 10.53 3.49
C ASP A 340 -25.54 10.48 4.25
N ILE A 341 -26.54 11.29 3.88
CA ILE A 341 -27.88 11.28 4.47
C ILE A 341 -28.57 9.94 4.19
N GLU A 342 -28.44 9.40 3.00
CA GLU A 342 -29.01 8.09 2.65
C GLU A 342 -28.38 6.97 3.48
N TRP A 343 -27.08 7.03 3.75
CA TRP A 343 -26.44 6.12 4.70
C TRP A 343 -27.01 6.25 6.11
N LEU A 344 -27.23 7.47 6.62
CA LEU A 344 -27.86 7.69 7.93
C LEU A 344 -29.27 7.10 8.01
N LYS A 345 -30.07 7.19 6.94
CA LYS A 345 -31.40 6.56 6.85
C LYS A 345 -31.29 5.04 6.96
N ARG A 346 -30.38 4.42 6.20
CA ARG A 346 -30.16 2.96 6.22
C ARG A 346 -29.68 2.46 7.57
N LEU A 347 -28.91 3.25 8.28
CA LEU A 347 -28.48 2.98 9.65
C LEU A 347 -29.58 3.21 10.70
N GLY A 348 -30.75 3.75 10.30
CA GLY A 348 -31.86 4.05 11.20
C GLY A 348 -31.65 5.30 12.06
N VAL A 349 -30.72 6.18 11.66
CA VAL A 349 -30.39 7.42 12.39
C VAL A 349 -31.36 8.56 12.05
N VAL A 350 -31.82 8.59 10.82
CA VAL A 350 -32.77 9.59 10.32
C VAL A 350 -34.01 8.86 9.83
N SER A 351 -35.20 9.43 10.07
CA SER A 351 -36.45 8.88 9.55
C SER A 351 -36.47 8.96 8.01
N THR A 352 -37.06 7.97 7.39
CA THR A 352 -37.24 7.88 5.94
C THR A 352 -38.15 8.97 5.42
#